data_33cd7ef6755026469f932673492a4f2f
#
_entry.id   33cd7ef6755026469f932673492a4f2f
#
_cell.length_a   1.000
_cell.length_b   1.000
_cell.length_c   1.000
_cell.angle_alpha   90.00
_cell.angle_beta   90.00
_cell.angle_gamma   90.00
#
_symmetry.space_group_name_H-M   'P 1'
#
loop_
_entity.id
_entity.type
_entity.pdbx_description
1 polymer ?
#
loop_
_entity_poly.entity_id
_entity_poly.type
_entity_poly.pdbx_seq_one_letter_code
_entity_poly.pdbx_strand_id
1 'polypeptide(L)'
;TAKALTVSGITASDKTYDATTSATLGTGSISYGGLVSGDTLTGTYSGVFDNANVAAGKTVTITSSYGGADVNNYTITDQASTTADVTAKALTATASASNKVYDSSDTATTTLTLSGFIGTETVTSTNSSTFNNKNVGTGKSVTVNSITLADGSNGGLAANYSISPGQTTTADVTAKALSVSGITASNKTYDATTTATL
;
A
#
# COMPACT_ATOMS: atom_id res chain seq x y z
N THR A 1 -36.04 41.56 -12.73
CA THR A 1 -35.47 40.61 -11.75
C THR A 1 -34.71 39.53 -12.50
N ALA A 2 -33.51 39.17 -12.03
CA ALA A 2 -32.73 38.09 -12.61
C ALA A 2 -33.49 36.75 -12.51
N LYS A 3 -33.36 35.88 -13.52
CA LYS A 3 -34.00 34.59 -13.56
C LYS A 3 -33.17 33.55 -12.79
N ALA A 4 -33.81 32.69 -12.00
CA ALA A 4 -33.12 31.60 -11.30
C ALA A 4 -32.57 30.57 -12.31
N LEU A 5 -31.31 30.16 -12.09
CA LEU A 5 -30.61 29.13 -12.86
C LEU A 5 -29.93 28.18 -11.90
N THR A 6 -30.05 26.87 -12.15
CA THR A 6 -29.40 25.85 -11.33
C THR A 6 -28.37 25.11 -12.14
N VAL A 7 -27.16 24.96 -11.57
CA VAL A 7 -26.07 24.19 -12.20
C VAL A 7 -26.04 22.80 -11.58
N SER A 8 -25.92 21.77 -12.42
CA SER A 8 -25.84 20.36 -11.99
C SER A 8 -25.06 19.52 -12.99
N GLY A 9 -24.78 18.25 -12.67
CA GLY A 9 -24.12 17.30 -13.56
C GLY A 9 -22.58 17.37 -13.52
N ILE A 10 -21.98 18.10 -12.56
CA ILE A 10 -20.53 18.08 -12.33
C ILE A 10 -20.21 16.82 -11.54
N THR A 11 -19.28 16.03 -12.04
CA THR A 11 -18.77 14.82 -11.38
C THR A 11 -17.30 15.00 -11.00
N ALA A 12 -16.76 14.14 -10.14
CA ALA A 12 -15.33 14.04 -9.88
C ALA A 12 -14.85 12.63 -10.21
N SER A 13 -13.61 12.54 -10.67
CA SER A 13 -12.95 11.27 -10.93
C SER A 13 -12.28 10.74 -9.67
N ASP A 14 -12.31 9.42 -9.49
CA ASP A 14 -11.48 8.75 -8.49
C ASP A 14 -10.01 8.98 -8.79
N LYS A 15 -9.19 8.93 -7.74
CA LYS A 15 -7.75 9.05 -7.89
C LYS A 15 -7.00 8.08 -6.96
N THR A 16 -5.77 7.76 -7.33
CA THR A 16 -4.83 7.11 -6.43
C THR A 16 -4.20 8.17 -5.52
N TYR A 17 -3.91 7.80 -4.27
CA TYR A 17 -3.23 8.68 -3.31
C TYR A 17 -1.95 9.30 -3.88
N ASP A 18 -1.86 10.62 -3.80
CA ASP A 18 -0.76 11.44 -4.29
C ASP A 18 -0.36 12.56 -3.31
N ALA A 19 -0.86 12.49 -2.06
CA ALA A 19 -0.70 13.48 -1.00
C ALA A 19 -1.29 14.87 -1.32
N THR A 20 -2.10 15.01 -2.37
CA THR A 20 -2.77 16.28 -2.72
C THR A 20 -4.27 16.19 -2.55
N THR A 21 -4.92 17.35 -2.38
CA THR A 21 -6.39 17.47 -2.33
C THR A 21 -7.01 17.85 -3.66
N SER A 22 -6.24 18.03 -4.72
CA SER A 22 -6.79 18.41 -6.04
C SER A 22 -7.67 17.29 -6.58
N ALA A 23 -8.85 17.65 -7.09
CA ALA A 23 -9.78 16.74 -7.76
C ALA A 23 -9.92 17.07 -9.23
N THR A 24 -9.96 16.06 -10.08
CA THR A 24 -10.30 16.21 -11.50
C THR A 24 -11.81 16.15 -11.66
N LEU A 25 -12.39 17.22 -12.21
CA LEU A 25 -13.83 17.30 -12.43
C LEU A 25 -14.21 16.88 -13.85
N GLY A 26 -15.30 16.11 -13.96
CA GLY A 26 -15.99 15.82 -15.20
C GLY A 26 -17.08 16.86 -15.45
N THR A 27 -16.93 17.63 -16.53
CA THR A 27 -17.82 18.74 -16.87
C THR A 27 -18.66 18.48 -18.13
N GLY A 28 -18.51 17.33 -18.75
CA GLY A 28 -19.21 16.98 -20.02
C GLY A 28 -20.70 16.80 -19.91
N SER A 29 -21.25 16.67 -18.70
CA SER A 29 -22.69 16.49 -18.44
C SER A 29 -23.32 17.66 -17.71
N ILE A 30 -22.65 18.82 -17.67
CA ILE A 30 -23.19 20.00 -16.99
C ILE A 30 -24.51 20.43 -17.62
N SER A 31 -25.49 20.68 -16.77
CA SER A 31 -26.81 21.18 -17.11
C SER A 31 -27.05 22.53 -16.43
N TYR A 32 -27.54 23.49 -17.19
CA TYR A 32 -27.96 24.82 -16.74
C TYR A 32 -29.49 24.87 -16.71
N GLY A 33 -30.10 24.36 -15.61
CA GLY A 33 -31.53 24.34 -15.43
C GLY A 33 -32.11 25.75 -15.34
N GLY A 34 -33.02 26.10 -16.26
CA GLY A 34 -33.62 27.42 -16.32
C GLY A 34 -32.95 28.41 -17.33
N LEU A 35 -31.91 27.97 -18.04
CA LEU A 35 -31.30 28.80 -19.11
C LEU A 35 -32.35 29.05 -20.21
N VAL A 36 -32.42 30.31 -20.69
CA VAL A 36 -33.29 30.69 -21.80
C VAL A 36 -32.66 30.28 -23.13
N SER A 37 -33.48 29.79 -24.05
CA SER A 37 -33.00 29.40 -25.38
C SER A 37 -32.41 30.57 -26.14
N GLY A 38 -31.15 30.42 -26.57
CA GLY A 38 -30.40 31.47 -27.26
C GLY A 38 -29.42 32.23 -26.36
N ASP A 39 -29.58 32.18 -25.03
CA ASP A 39 -28.64 32.79 -24.10
C ASP A 39 -27.35 31.94 -23.98
N THR A 40 -26.23 32.63 -23.76
CA THR A 40 -24.89 32.06 -23.63
C THR A 40 -24.34 32.20 -22.20
N LEU A 41 -23.98 31.09 -21.60
CA LEU A 41 -23.32 31.03 -20.31
C LEU A 41 -22.06 30.17 -20.41
N THR A 42 -20.98 30.60 -19.78
CA THR A 42 -19.75 29.82 -19.63
C THR A 42 -19.42 29.65 -18.16
N GLY A 43 -18.86 28.48 -17.81
CA GLY A 43 -18.43 28.20 -16.44
C GLY A 43 -17.03 27.64 -16.39
N THR A 44 -16.29 28.02 -15.36
CA THR A 44 -15.02 27.38 -14.96
C THR A 44 -15.18 26.75 -13.59
N TYR A 45 -14.58 25.60 -13.40
CA TYR A 45 -14.81 24.77 -12.21
C TYR A 45 -13.49 24.22 -11.70
N SER A 46 -13.33 24.22 -10.38
CA SER A 46 -12.24 23.52 -9.68
C SER A 46 -12.79 22.70 -8.53
N GLY A 47 -12.18 21.55 -8.26
CA GLY A 47 -12.59 20.63 -7.21
C GLY A 47 -11.47 20.38 -6.22
N VAL A 48 -11.84 20.25 -4.94
CA VAL A 48 -10.90 19.97 -3.85
C VAL A 48 -11.52 18.93 -2.92
N PHE A 49 -10.80 17.82 -2.68
CA PHE A 49 -11.14 16.84 -1.65
C PHE A 49 -11.04 17.46 -0.26
N ASP A 50 -11.84 16.97 0.68
CA ASP A 50 -11.81 17.35 2.10
C ASP A 50 -10.45 17.16 2.77
N ASN A 51 -9.72 16.13 2.40
CA ASN A 51 -8.32 15.87 2.74
C ASN A 51 -7.69 14.93 1.70
N ALA A 52 -6.38 14.68 1.75
CA ALA A 52 -5.67 13.83 0.78
C ALA A 52 -5.82 12.34 1.05
N ASN A 53 -6.24 11.90 2.25
CA ASN A 53 -6.18 10.51 2.67
C ASN A 53 -7.15 9.60 1.92
N VAL A 54 -6.78 8.32 1.86
CA VAL A 54 -7.58 7.25 1.26
C VAL A 54 -8.92 7.08 1.98
N ALA A 55 -10.00 7.14 1.22
CA ALA A 55 -11.33 6.76 1.63
C ALA A 55 -12.26 6.69 0.40
N ALA A 56 -13.34 5.93 0.51
CA ALA A 56 -14.42 5.92 -0.47
C ALA A 56 -15.43 7.04 -0.19
N GLY A 57 -16.08 7.54 -1.27
CA GLY A 57 -17.15 8.51 -1.19
C GLY A 57 -16.76 9.85 -0.58
N LYS A 58 -15.50 10.27 -0.74
CA LYS A 58 -15.01 11.52 -0.18
C LYS A 58 -15.68 12.72 -0.83
N THR A 59 -15.99 13.73 -0.02
CA THR A 59 -16.56 14.99 -0.50
C THR A 59 -15.52 15.76 -1.32
N VAL A 60 -15.92 16.14 -2.52
CA VAL A 60 -15.21 17.08 -3.37
C VAL A 60 -16.00 18.39 -3.38
N THR A 61 -15.45 19.42 -2.77
CA THR A 61 -16.02 20.79 -2.82
C THR A 61 -15.74 21.37 -4.18
N ILE A 62 -16.76 21.93 -4.81
CA ILE A 62 -16.66 22.57 -6.13
C ILE A 62 -16.67 24.10 -5.95
N THR A 63 -15.72 24.76 -6.59
CA THR A 63 -15.70 26.21 -6.74
C THR A 63 -15.97 26.54 -8.19
N SER A 64 -16.97 27.39 -8.44
CA SER A 64 -17.43 27.75 -9.77
C SER A 64 -17.24 29.28 -10.03
N SER A 65 -17.01 29.60 -11.28
CA SER A 65 -17.06 30.99 -11.75
C SER A 65 -17.74 31.06 -13.11
N TYR A 66 -18.63 32.01 -13.30
CA TYR A 66 -19.49 32.10 -14.49
C TYR A 66 -19.20 33.36 -15.28
N GLY A 67 -19.34 33.22 -16.60
CA GLY A 67 -19.21 34.30 -17.59
C GLY A 67 -20.21 34.08 -18.74
N GLY A 68 -20.03 34.87 -19.81
CA GLY A 68 -20.90 34.85 -20.97
C GLY A 68 -21.71 36.15 -21.09
N ALA A 69 -22.28 36.41 -22.30
CA ALA A 69 -22.97 37.64 -22.60
C ALA A 69 -24.20 37.84 -21.70
N ASP A 70 -24.85 36.75 -21.29
CA ASP A 70 -26.14 36.80 -20.62
C ASP A 70 -26.08 36.46 -19.11
N VAL A 71 -24.87 36.32 -18.54
CA VAL A 71 -24.67 35.90 -17.12
C VAL A 71 -25.40 36.81 -16.12
N ASN A 72 -25.44 38.12 -16.39
CA ASN A 72 -26.07 39.09 -15.50
C ASN A 72 -27.62 39.00 -15.46
N ASN A 73 -28.23 38.26 -16.40
CA ASN A 73 -29.67 38.00 -16.42
C ASN A 73 -30.09 36.88 -15.44
N TYR A 74 -29.13 36.22 -14.75
CA TYR A 74 -29.40 35.07 -13.93
C TYR A 74 -28.92 35.23 -12.48
N THR A 75 -29.67 34.59 -11.57
CA THR A 75 -29.23 34.30 -10.22
C THR A 75 -28.88 32.80 -10.19
N ILE A 76 -27.58 32.50 -10.07
CA ILE A 76 -27.06 31.14 -10.22
C ILE A 76 -27.00 30.42 -8.87
N THR A 77 -27.56 29.22 -8.82
CA THR A 77 -27.37 28.27 -7.72
C THR A 77 -26.41 27.17 -8.16
N ASP A 78 -25.26 27.12 -7.52
CA ASP A 78 -24.18 26.18 -7.81
C ASP A 78 -24.46 24.74 -7.37
N GLN A 79 -23.86 23.78 -8.05
CA GLN A 79 -23.59 22.49 -7.47
C GLN A 79 -22.35 22.61 -6.54
N ALA A 80 -22.59 22.68 -5.24
CA ALA A 80 -21.54 22.97 -4.25
C ALA A 80 -20.55 21.82 -4.05
N SER A 81 -20.96 20.56 -4.31
CA SER A 81 -20.11 19.40 -4.09
C SER A 81 -20.52 18.20 -4.96
N THR A 82 -19.61 17.23 -5.01
CA THR A 82 -19.81 15.88 -5.54
C THR A 82 -18.98 14.90 -4.68
N THR A 83 -18.91 13.63 -5.06
CA THR A 83 -18.09 12.64 -4.35
C THR A 83 -17.19 11.88 -5.33
N ALA A 84 -16.04 11.42 -4.84
CA ALA A 84 -15.14 10.50 -5.54
C ALA A 84 -14.29 9.73 -4.52
N ASP A 85 -13.63 8.67 -4.96
CA ASP A 85 -12.78 7.84 -4.13
C ASP A 85 -11.31 8.27 -4.22
N VAL A 86 -10.60 8.16 -3.10
CA VAL A 86 -9.14 8.15 -3.10
C VAL A 86 -8.69 6.73 -2.73
N THR A 87 -8.00 6.07 -3.64
CA THR A 87 -7.53 4.68 -3.47
C THR A 87 -6.07 4.65 -3.03
N ALA A 88 -5.67 3.56 -2.34
CA ALA A 88 -4.32 3.42 -1.83
C ALA A 88 -3.26 3.33 -2.95
N LYS A 89 -2.12 3.98 -2.74
CA LYS A 89 -0.96 3.87 -3.63
C LYS A 89 -0.24 2.55 -3.40
N ALA A 90 -0.06 1.77 -4.46
CA ALA A 90 0.69 0.53 -4.37
C ALA A 90 2.19 0.80 -4.16
N LEU A 91 2.77 0.15 -3.15
CA LEU A 91 4.20 0.07 -2.91
C LEU A 91 4.79 -1.19 -3.57
N THR A 92 6.09 -1.16 -3.79
CA THR A 92 6.89 -2.33 -4.13
C THR A 92 7.86 -2.66 -3.00
N ALA A 93 8.27 -3.92 -2.89
CA ALA A 93 9.25 -4.34 -1.92
C ALA A 93 10.30 -5.26 -2.56
N THR A 94 11.54 -5.11 -2.11
CA THR A 94 12.59 -6.12 -2.29
C THR A 94 12.84 -6.82 -0.98
N ALA A 95 13.01 -8.15 -1.01
CA ALA A 95 13.26 -8.96 0.16
C ALA A 95 14.72 -9.42 0.22
N SER A 96 15.30 -9.43 1.40
CA SER A 96 16.53 -10.14 1.72
C SER A 96 16.27 -11.11 2.87
N ALA A 97 16.90 -12.28 2.87
CA ALA A 97 16.72 -13.29 3.92
C ALA A 97 18.06 -13.63 4.61
N SER A 98 17.98 -13.94 5.89
CA SER A 98 19.14 -14.40 6.65
C SER A 98 19.28 -15.94 6.55
N ASN A 99 20.52 -16.42 6.45
CA ASN A 99 20.82 -17.84 6.66
C ASN A 99 20.43 -18.27 8.07
N LYS A 100 20.07 -19.55 8.23
CA LYS A 100 19.79 -20.11 9.55
C LYS A 100 20.43 -21.50 9.77
N VAL A 101 20.63 -21.86 11.01
CA VAL A 101 20.96 -23.23 11.40
C VAL A 101 19.67 -24.05 11.48
N TYR A 102 19.71 -25.30 11.05
CA TYR A 102 18.57 -26.22 11.12
C TYR A 102 17.97 -26.28 12.53
N ASP A 103 16.68 -26.00 12.62
CA ASP A 103 15.89 -25.96 13.86
C ASP A 103 14.57 -26.72 13.76
N SER A 104 14.42 -27.54 12.73
CA SER A 104 13.21 -28.31 12.37
C SER A 104 12.01 -27.47 11.90
N SER A 105 12.16 -26.15 11.72
CA SER A 105 11.15 -25.23 11.22
C SER A 105 11.52 -24.72 9.81
N ASP A 106 10.53 -24.35 9.03
CA ASP A 106 10.70 -23.67 7.73
C ASP A 106 10.58 -22.13 7.83
N THR A 107 10.33 -21.58 9.03
CA THR A 107 10.27 -20.14 9.24
C THR A 107 11.57 -19.44 8.81
N ALA A 108 11.45 -18.37 8.05
CA ALA A 108 12.57 -17.55 7.59
C ALA A 108 12.51 -16.15 8.21
N THR A 109 13.69 -15.56 8.47
CA THR A 109 13.82 -14.16 8.84
C THR A 109 14.13 -13.36 7.59
N THR A 110 13.26 -12.41 7.24
CA THR A 110 13.42 -11.54 6.08
C THR A 110 13.36 -10.07 6.48
N THR A 111 14.08 -9.25 5.74
CA THR A 111 14.00 -7.79 5.77
C THR A 111 13.43 -7.31 4.46
N LEU A 112 12.46 -6.39 4.50
CA LEU A 112 11.87 -5.76 3.33
C LEU A 112 12.38 -4.33 3.18
N THR A 113 12.79 -3.98 1.97
CA THR A 113 13.04 -2.59 1.57
C THR A 113 11.86 -2.14 0.72
N LEU A 114 11.06 -1.22 1.24
CA LEU A 114 9.88 -0.68 0.58
C LEU A 114 10.26 0.50 -0.31
N SER A 115 9.54 0.67 -1.43
CA SER A 115 9.71 1.80 -2.35
C SER A 115 8.38 2.19 -3.02
N GLY A 116 8.34 3.39 -3.62
CA GLY A 116 7.14 3.92 -4.27
C GLY A 116 6.38 4.94 -3.42
N PHE A 117 6.97 5.44 -2.34
CA PHE A 117 6.39 6.48 -1.49
C PHE A 117 6.15 7.80 -2.23
N ILE A 118 5.28 8.63 -1.69
CA ILE A 118 5.12 10.01 -2.13
C ILE A 118 6.10 10.90 -1.37
N GLY A 119 6.88 11.68 -2.10
CA GLY A 119 7.84 12.62 -1.51
C GLY A 119 8.80 11.95 -0.54
N THR A 120 8.79 12.41 0.71
CA THR A 120 9.62 11.88 1.81
C THR A 120 8.84 11.02 2.80
N GLU A 121 7.57 10.72 2.54
CA GLU A 121 6.77 9.85 3.41
C GLU A 121 7.39 8.47 3.51
N THR A 122 7.22 7.83 4.66
CA THR A 122 7.59 6.43 4.87
C THR A 122 6.50 5.72 5.65
N VAL A 123 6.36 4.42 5.45
CA VAL A 123 5.62 3.52 6.35
C VAL A 123 6.55 2.42 6.82
N THR A 124 6.26 1.83 7.96
CA THR A 124 6.96 0.66 8.47
C THR A 124 6.22 -0.62 8.09
N SER A 125 6.90 -1.76 8.13
CA SER A 125 6.26 -3.05 7.85
C SER A 125 6.75 -4.15 8.77
N THR A 126 5.86 -5.10 9.05
CA THR A 126 6.18 -6.41 9.58
C THR A 126 5.82 -7.46 8.54
N ASN A 127 6.50 -8.61 8.57
CA ASN A 127 6.26 -9.67 7.60
C ASN A 127 6.39 -11.06 8.24
N SER A 128 5.82 -12.07 7.58
CA SER A 128 6.11 -13.48 7.82
C SER A 128 6.65 -14.12 6.55
N SER A 129 7.62 -15.03 6.70
CA SER A 129 8.28 -15.65 5.56
C SER A 129 8.65 -17.09 5.86
N THR A 130 8.71 -17.91 4.83
CA THR A 130 9.10 -19.32 4.96
C THR A 130 10.07 -19.75 3.88
N PHE A 131 10.97 -20.67 4.24
CA PHE A 131 11.71 -21.47 3.27
C PHE A 131 10.77 -22.45 2.56
N ASN A 132 11.14 -22.89 1.37
CA ASN A 132 10.40 -23.92 0.63
C ASN A 132 10.30 -25.26 1.38
N ASN A 133 11.19 -25.54 2.32
CA ASN A 133 11.13 -26.63 3.31
C ASN A 133 12.21 -26.40 4.39
N LYS A 134 12.13 -27.16 5.49
CA LYS A 134 13.03 -27.04 6.63
C LYS A 134 14.43 -27.65 6.46
N ASN A 135 14.66 -28.44 5.42
CA ASN A 135 15.90 -29.23 5.27
C ASN A 135 17.12 -28.37 4.97
N VAL A 136 18.29 -28.86 5.35
CA VAL A 136 19.59 -28.26 5.04
C VAL A 136 19.77 -28.14 3.53
N GLY A 137 20.31 -27.01 3.08
CA GLY A 137 20.58 -26.72 1.67
C GLY A 137 21.04 -25.28 1.47
N THR A 138 21.70 -25.03 0.34
CA THR A 138 22.17 -23.71 -0.08
C THR A 138 21.20 -23.10 -1.10
N GLY A 139 21.11 -21.76 -1.13
CA GLY A 139 20.30 -21.03 -2.09
C GLY A 139 18.82 -21.42 -2.07
N LYS A 140 18.30 -21.81 -0.92
CA LYS A 140 16.90 -22.22 -0.77
C LYS A 140 15.96 -21.04 -0.96
N SER A 141 14.88 -21.25 -1.71
CA SER A 141 13.85 -20.22 -1.90
C SER A 141 13.17 -19.85 -0.58
N VAL A 142 13.06 -18.57 -0.34
CA VAL A 142 12.30 -17.96 0.75
C VAL A 142 11.19 -17.10 0.16
N THR A 143 9.96 -17.30 0.63
CA THR A 143 8.79 -16.54 0.18
C THR A 143 8.24 -15.71 1.34
N VAL A 144 7.93 -14.45 1.07
CA VAL A 144 7.21 -13.56 1.98
C VAL A 144 5.71 -13.86 1.88
N ASN A 145 5.13 -14.39 2.94
CA ASN A 145 3.74 -14.87 2.95
C ASN A 145 2.73 -13.79 3.33
N SER A 146 3.14 -12.85 4.20
CA SER A 146 2.31 -11.72 4.62
C SER A 146 3.14 -10.49 4.87
N ILE A 147 2.54 -9.31 4.63
CA ILE A 147 3.11 -8.00 4.96
C ILE A 147 2.00 -7.19 5.61
N THR A 148 2.30 -6.60 6.76
CA THR A 148 1.42 -5.66 7.45
C THR A 148 2.12 -4.31 7.52
N LEU A 149 1.48 -3.27 7.00
CA LEU A 149 1.99 -1.90 7.08
C LEU A 149 1.56 -1.25 8.39
N ALA A 150 2.41 -0.37 8.91
CA ALA A 150 2.09 0.53 10.01
C ALA A 150 2.59 1.95 9.68
N ASP A 151 2.01 2.95 10.32
CA ASP A 151 2.38 4.35 10.10
C ASP A 151 3.87 4.56 10.32
N GLY A 152 4.43 5.48 9.56
CA GLY A 152 5.85 5.80 9.58
C GLY A 152 6.12 7.27 9.84
N SER A 153 7.04 7.84 9.09
CA SER A 153 7.53 9.21 9.27
C SER A 153 7.01 10.15 8.17
N ASN A 154 7.15 11.46 8.41
CA ASN A 154 6.86 12.52 7.45
C ASN A 154 5.43 12.51 6.90
N GLY A 155 4.45 12.10 7.72
CA GLY A 155 3.05 12.02 7.31
C GLY A 155 2.64 10.71 6.64
N GLY A 156 3.54 9.73 6.54
CA GLY A 156 3.23 8.42 5.96
C GLY A 156 2.26 7.62 6.81
N LEU A 157 1.02 7.53 6.36
CA LEU A 157 -0.03 6.72 6.97
C LEU A 157 -0.16 5.38 6.22
N ALA A 158 -0.16 4.28 6.96
CA ALA A 158 -0.32 2.93 6.39
C ALA A 158 -1.58 2.80 5.52
N ALA A 159 -2.67 3.45 5.92
CA ALA A 159 -3.93 3.42 5.18
C ALA A 159 -3.86 4.06 3.78
N ASN A 160 -2.88 4.92 3.52
CA ASN A 160 -2.67 5.58 2.23
C ASN A 160 -1.88 4.71 1.24
N TYR A 161 -1.36 3.57 1.69
CA TYR A 161 -0.53 2.68 0.91
C TYR A 161 -1.06 1.25 0.91
N SER A 162 -0.72 0.49 -0.12
CA SER A 162 -0.99 -0.94 -0.21
C SER A 162 0.26 -1.67 -0.68
N ILE A 163 0.37 -2.94 -0.30
CA ILE A 163 1.45 -3.81 -0.76
C ILE A 163 0.93 -5.24 -0.83
N SER A 164 1.32 -5.97 -1.86
CA SER A 164 1.02 -7.40 -1.98
C SER A 164 2.20 -8.24 -1.48
N PRO A 165 1.98 -9.33 -0.74
CA PRO A 165 3.02 -10.31 -0.42
C PRO A 165 3.42 -11.12 -1.66
N GLY A 166 4.38 -12.04 -1.49
CA GLY A 166 4.84 -12.93 -2.56
C GLY A 166 6.25 -12.61 -3.07
N GLN A 167 6.96 -11.65 -2.46
CA GLN A 167 8.38 -11.42 -2.75
C GLN A 167 9.17 -12.68 -2.45
N THR A 168 10.11 -13.00 -3.32
CA THR A 168 10.98 -14.16 -3.16
C THR A 168 12.45 -13.73 -3.08
N THR A 169 13.22 -14.47 -2.30
CA THR A 169 14.67 -14.34 -2.18
C THR A 169 15.28 -15.70 -1.87
N THR A 170 16.56 -15.78 -1.58
CA THR A 170 17.21 -17.04 -1.23
C THR A 170 18.06 -16.88 0.03
N ALA A 171 18.17 -17.98 0.81
CA ALA A 171 19.09 -18.08 1.93
C ALA A 171 19.46 -19.55 2.17
N ASP A 172 20.45 -19.79 3.02
CA ASP A 172 20.92 -21.14 3.34
C ASP A 172 20.32 -21.65 4.66
N VAL A 173 20.06 -22.94 4.72
CA VAL A 173 19.85 -23.66 5.98
C VAL A 173 21.05 -24.56 6.19
N THR A 174 21.84 -24.29 7.25
CA THR A 174 23.05 -25.05 7.58
C THR A 174 22.76 -26.15 8.58
N ALA A 175 23.61 -27.18 8.60
CA ALA A 175 23.45 -28.28 9.54
C ALA A 175 23.63 -27.82 10.99
N LYS A 176 22.81 -28.37 11.90
CA LYS A 176 22.98 -28.19 13.33
C LYS A 176 24.08 -29.12 13.83
N ALA A 177 25.08 -28.58 14.50
CA ALA A 177 26.11 -29.36 15.11
C ALA A 177 25.53 -30.25 16.26
N LEU A 178 25.92 -31.48 16.29
CA LEU A 178 25.59 -32.41 17.38
C LEU A 178 26.86 -32.69 18.21
N SER A 179 26.71 -32.82 19.51
CA SER A 179 27.77 -33.25 20.41
C SER A 179 27.37 -34.59 21.06
N VAL A 180 28.32 -35.45 21.19
CA VAL A 180 28.15 -36.71 21.91
C VAL A 180 28.88 -36.58 23.24
N SER A 181 28.22 -36.93 24.32
CA SER A 181 28.79 -36.94 25.68
C SER A 181 28.30 -38.18 26.43
N GLY A 182 28.95 -38.47 27.55
CA GLY A 182 28.56 -39.59 28.40
C GLY A 182 29.03 -40.97 27.91
N ILE A 183 29.96 -41.03 26.93
CA ILE A 183 30.58 -42.29 26.54
C ILE A 183 31.54 -42.70 27.63
N THR A 184 31.32 -43.89 28.17
CA THR A 184 32.19 -44.51 29.17
C THR A 184 32.64 -45.88 28.68
N ALA A 185 33.87 -46.26 29.01
CA ALA A 185 34.37 -47.57 28.70
C ALA A 185 34.27 -48.49 29.93
N SER A 186 33.91 -49.74 29.74
CA SER A 186 33.89 -50.75 30.78
C SER A 186 35.32 -51.25 31.08
N ASN A 187 35.60 -51.51 32.35
CA ASN A 187 36.83 -52.21 32.71
C ASN A 187 36.85 -53.60 32.10
N LYS A 188 37.99 -54.05 31.64
CA LYS A 188 38.16 -55.43 31.14
C LYS A 188 39.35 -56.14 31.81
N THR A 189 39.26 -57.46 31.88
CA THR A 189 40.38 -58.29 32.25
C THR A 189 41.37 -58.37 31.09
N TYR A 190 42.66 -58.49 31.38
CA TYR A 190 43.71 -58.65 30.35
C TYR A 190 43.45 -59.82 29.43
N ASP A 191 43.35 -59.58 28.14
CA ASP A 191 43.09 -60.53 27.08
C ASP A 191 44.03 -60.37 25.87
N ALA A 192 45.15 -59.66 26.05
CA ALA A 192 46.15 -59.36 25.02
C ALA A 192 45.58 -58.53 23.81
N THR A 193 44.40 -57.85 23.94
CA THR A 193 43.81 -56.98 22.89
C THR A 193 43.65 -55.58 23.39
N THR A 194 43.56 -54.63 22.46
CA THR A 194 43.29 -53.19 22.71
C THR A 194 41.80 -52.81 22.56
N THR A 195 40.93 -53.80 22.26
CA THR A 195 39.49 -53.56 22.09
C THR A 195 38.85 -53.17 23.43
N ALA A 196 38.13 -52.08 23.47
CA ALA A 196 37.34 -51.63 24.61
C ALA A 196 35.85 -51.77 24.30
N THR A 197 35.05 -52.13 25.33
CA THR A 197 33.58 -52.08 25.27
C THR A 197 33.11 -50.74 25.84
N LEU A 198 32.35 -49.96 25.03
CA LEU A 198 31.75 -48.71 25.41
C LEU A 198 30.34 -48.96 25.97
#